data_ac06b0d41f2482d437c2e5892397af3a
#
_entry.id   ac06b0d41f2482d437c2e5892397af3a
#
_cell.length_a   1.000
_cell.length_b   1.000
_cell.length_c   1.000
_cell.angle_alpha   90.00
_cell.angle_beta   90.00
_cell.angle_gamma   90.00
#
_symmetry.space_group_name_H-M   'P 1'
#
loop_
_entity.id
_entity.type
_entity.pdbx_description
1 polymer ?
#
loop_
_entity_poly.entity_id
_entity_poly.type
_entity_poly.pdbx_seq_one_letter_code
_entity_poly.pdbx_strand_id
1 'polypeptide(L)' 'MKDCYQKLTDLRKDHHYSFQDMADFLKISKCYYWQLEHKKRRIYYDMAKKIADIFNLRPDEIFFDEIN' A
#
# COMPACT_ATOMS: atom_id res chain seq x y z
N MET A 1 -15.05 0.00 11.48
CA MET A 1 -13.93 -0.74 10.87
C MET A 1 -13.41 0.00 9.66
N LYS A 2 -12.12 -0.07 9.45
CA LYS A 2 -11.51 0.59 8.31
C LYS A 2 -11.59 -0.29 7.07
N ASP A 3 -11.98 0.31 5.96
CA ASP A 3 -12.11 -0.41 4.70
C ASP A 3 -10.82 -0.36 3.87
N CYS A 4 -9.80 0.31 4.38
CA CYS A 4 -8.52 0.43 3.70
C CYS A 4 -7.39 0.53 4.72
N TYR A 5 -6.15 0.38 4.23
CA TYR A 5 -4.97 0.59 5.08
C TYR A 5 -4.76 2.10 5.20
N GLN A 6 -5.26 2.66 6.28
CA GLN A 6 -5.29 4.12 6.45
C GLN A 6 -3.89 4.75 6.36
N LYS A 7 -2.91 4.12 7.00
CA LYS A 7 -1.55 4.66 6.97
C LYS A 7 -1.00 4.69 5.56
N LEU A 8 -1.24 3.63 4.80
CA LEU A 8 -0.80 3.56 3.40
C LEU A 8 -1.49 4.63 2.57
N THR A 9 -2.79 4.78 2.75
CA THR A 9 -3.56 5.79 2.03
C THR A 9 -3.02 7.19 2.35
N ASP A 10 -2.75 7.47 3.62
CA ASP A 10 -2.24 8.77 4.04
C ASP A 10 -0.87 9.05 3.43
N LEU A 11 0.02 8.05 3.44
CA LEU A 11 1.35 8.20 2.84
C LEU A 11 1.26 8.48 1.35
N ARG A 12 0.40 7.72 0.66
CA ARG A 12 0.21 7.91 -0.77
C ARG A 12 -0.26 9.33 -1.08
N LYS A 13 -1.26 9.80 -0.34
CA LYS A 13 -1.81 11.14 -0.55
C LYS A 13 -0.81 12.22 -0.20
N ASP A 14 -0.04 12.03 0.87
CA ASP A 14 0.98 12.98 1.27
C ASP A 14 2.04 13.17 0.19
N HIS A 15 2.33 12.11 -0.55
CA HIS A 15 3.30 12.15 -1.64
C HIS A 15 2.65 12.52 -2.98
N HIS A 16 1.35 12.79 -2.97
CA HIS A 16 0.59 13.13 -4.18
C HIS A 16 0.65 12.04 -5.24
N TYR A 17 0.71 10.77 -4.81
CA TYR A 17 0.71 9.64 -5.74
C TYR A 17 -0.71 9.19 -6.02
N SER A 18 -1.02 8.95 -7.30
CA SER A 18 -2.29 8.36 -7.70
C SER A 18 -2.23 6.85 -7.56
N PHE A 19 -3.37 6.18 -7.71
CA PHE A 19 -3.39 4.73 -7.76
C PHE A 19 -2.53 4.22 -8.91
N GLN A 20 -2.58 4.92 -10.05
CA GLN A 20 -1.77 4.52 -11.20
C GLN A 20 -0.28 4.66 -10.91
N ASP A 21 0.11 5.74 -10.21
CA ASP A 21 1.51 5.92 -9.84
C ASP A 21 2.01 4.75 -9.01
N MET A 22 1.24 4.36 -8.00
CA MET A 22 1.63 3.26 -7.14
C MET A 22 1.69 1.95 -7.92
N ALA A 23 0.73 1.73 -8.80
CA ALA A 23 0.71 0.52 -9.63
C ALA A 23 1.96 0.47 -10.52
N ASP A 24 2.34 1.60 -11.09
CA ASP A 24 3.53 1.68 -11.94
C ASP A 24 4.80 1.38 -11.15
N PHE A 25 4.92 1.92 -9.93
CA PHE A 25 6.07 1.65 -9.07
C PHE A 25 6.19 0.17 -8.75
N LEU A 26 5.05 -0.49 -8.58
CA LEU A 26 5.00 -1.90 -8.20
C LEU A 26 4.91 -2.83 -9.40
N LYS A 27 4.77 -2.28 -10.60
CA LYS A 27 4.65 -3.05 -11.85
C LYS A 27 3.45 -3.98 -11.82
N ILE A 28 2.32 -3.45 -11.34
CA ILE A 28 1.05 -4.17 -11.31
C ILE A 28 -0.02 -3.27 -11.94
N SER A 29 -1.22 -3.82 -12.13
CA SER A 29 -2.30 -3.03 -12.68
C SER A 29 -2.86 -2.07 -11.63
N LYS A 30 -3.46 -0.99 -12.11
CA LYS A 30 -4.12 -0.02 -11.23
C LYS A 30 -5.21 -0.69 -10.40
N CYS A 31 -6.00 -1.55 -11.05
CA CYS A 31 -7.09 -2.25 -10.36
C CYS A 31 -6.56 -3.15 -9.24
N TYR A 32 -5.46 -3.85 -9.50
CA TYR A 32 -4.84 -4.71 -8.51
C TYR A 32 -4.38 -3.87 -7.31
N TYR A 33 -3.70 -2.74 -7.58
CA TYR A 33 -3.25 -1.89 -6.49
C TYR A 33 -4.43 -1.38 -5.66
N TRP A 34 -5.48 -0.93 -6.33
CA TRP A 34 -6.68 -0.47 -5.63
C TRP A 34 -7.22 -1.54 -4.68
N GLN A 35 -7.26 -2.78 -5.16
CA GLN A 35 -7.72 -3.89 -4.34
C GLN A 35 -6.82 -4.14 -3.13
N LEU A 36 -5.50 -3.98 -3.30
CA LEU A 36 -4.57 -4.13 -2.19
C LEU A 36 -4.81 -3.07 -1.13
N GLU A 37 -4.92 -1.81 -1.54
CA GLU A 37 -5.09 -0.71 -0.59
C GLU A 37 -6.43 -0.80 0.14
N HIS A 38 -7.46 -1.31 -0.52
CA HIS A 38 -8.80 -1.38 0.03
C HIS A 38 -9.12 -2.74 0.67
N LYS A 39 -8.10 -3.53 0.95
CA LYS A 39 -8.24 -4.81 1.66
C LYS A 39 -9.11 -5.81 0.91
N LYS A 40 -9.20 -5.69 -0.41
CA LYS A 40 -9.92 -6.66 -1.24
C LYS A 40 -9.03 -7.82 -1.62
N ARG A 41 -7.71 -7.67 -1.48
CA ARG A 41 -6.72 -8.70 -1.70
C ARG A 41 -5.70 -8.67 -0.57
N ARG A 42 -5.22 -9.86 -0.18
CA ARG A 42 -4.21 -9.96 0.87
C ARG A 42 -2.88 -9.40 0.40
N ILE A 43 -2.21 -8.67 1.28
CA ILE A 43 -0.85 -8.20 1.04
C ILE A 43 0.10 -9.14 1.75
N TYR A 44 0.94 -9.83 0.97
CA TYR A 44 1.98 -10.70 1.52
C TYR A 44 3.21 -9.85 1.80
N TYR A 45 4.14 -10.43 2.58
CA TYR A 45 5.31 -9.70 3.03
C TYR A 45 6.11 -9.08 1.88
N ASP A 46 6.30 -9.84 0.80
CA ASP A 46 7.07 -9.35 -0.34
C ASP A 46 6.48 -8.07 -0.91
N MET A 47 5.16 -8.04 -1.07
CA MET A 47 4.49 -6.86 -1.59
C MET A 47 4.51 -5.74 -0.56
N ALA A 48 4.33 -6.07 0.72
CA ALA A 48 4.39 -5.08 1.79
C ALA A 48 5.74 -4.38 1.80
N LYS A 49 6.81 -5.15 1.60
CA LYS A 49 8.15 -4.59 1.56
C LYS A 49 8.34 -3.67 0.36
N LYS A 50 7.84 -4.07 -0.81
CA LYS A 50 7.94 -3.23 -2.00
C LYS A 50 7.20 -1.90 -1.82
N ILE A 51 6.02 -1.96 -1.22
CA ILE A 51 5.24 -0.76 -0.94
C ILE A 51 5.99 0.14 0.04
N ALA A 52 6.53 -0.44 1.11
CA ALA A 52 7.27 0.33 2.11
C ALA A 52 8.51 0.97 1.51
N ASP A 53 9.18 0.28 0.60
CA ASP A 53 10.38 0.81 -0.06
C ASP A 53 10.08 2.09 -0.84
N ILE A 54 8.88 2.21 -1.39
CA ILE A 54 8.48 3.42 -2.12
C ILE A 54 8.59 4.65 -1.23
N PHE A 55 8.28 4.47 0.06
CA PHE A 55 8.27 5.56 1.04
C PHE A 55 9.50 5.56 1.95
N ASN A 56 10.49 4.69 1.66
CA ASN A 56 11.69 4.55 2.49
C ASN A 56 11.37 4.19 3.93
N LEU A 57 10.36 3.34 4.11
CA LEU A 57 9.91 2.89 5.41
C LEU A 57 10.01 1.37 5.50
N ARG A 58 9.82 0.86 6.70
CA ARG A 58 9.72 -0.58 6.91
C ARG A 58 8.25 -1.00 6.77
N PRO A 59 7.99 -2.24 6.34
CA PRO A 59 6.60 -2.71 6.28
C PRO A 59 5.86 -2.53 7.60
N ASP A 60 6.56 -2.75 8.73
CA ASP A 60 5.95 -2.62 10.05
C ASP A 60 5.44 -1.20 10.30
N GLU A 61 6.13 -0.20 9.77
CA GLU A 61 5.73 1.19 9.99
C GLU A 61 4.42 1.53 9.29
N ILE A 62 4.08 0.77 8.26
CA ILE A 62 2.85 1.01 7.50
C ILE A 62 1.75 0.05 7.93
N PHE A 63 2.09 -1.22 8.11
CA PHE A 63 1.09 -2.28 8.26
C PHE A 63 1.02 -2.88 9.66
N PHE A 64 1.79 -2.39 10.62
CA PHE A 64 1.88 -3.02 11.93
C PHE A 64 0.49 -3.25 12.56
N ASP A 65 -0.32 -2.21 12.61
CA ASP A 65 -1.63 -2.29 13.26
C ASP A 65 -2.64 -3.10 12.45
N GLU A 66 -2.35 -3.30 11.16
CA GLU A 66 -3.28 -3.98 10.26
C GLU A 66 -2.95 -5.46 10.08
N ILE A 67 -1.67 -5.82 10.27
CA ILE A 67 -1.22 -7.20 10.08
C ILE A 67 -1.40 -8.01 11.36
N ASN A 68 -1.24 -7.37 12.49
CA ASN A 68 -1.41 -8.01 13.78
C ASN A 68 -2.88 -8.09 14.16
#